data_99fc24fa7f8c82ff37080efedcddd735
#
_entry.id   99fc24fa7f8c82ff37080efedcddd735
#
_cell.length_a   1.000
_cell.length_b   1.000
_cell.length_c   1.000
_cell.angle_alpha   90.00
_cell.angle_beta   90.00
_cell.angle_gamma   90.00
#
_symmetry.space_group_name_H-M   'P 1'
#
loop_
_entity.id
_entity.type
_entity.pdbx_description
1 polymer ?
#
loop_
_entity_poly.entity_id
_entity_poly.type
_entity_poly.pdbx_seq_one_letter_code
_entity_poly.pdbx_strand_id
1 'polypeptide(L)'
;MNKKQKINSANYHRFYPGILVLENKTVYKGIGIGYEGTATGDVCFNTSLTGYQEIISDPSYAGQIINFTFPHIGNVGTNNEDIESDKIWTKGIILNSEITNPSNYRSLKSLDLWLKKNKIIGLTGLDTRSLTNYIRDNGAPKGTISYNKKGNLNIKKLINNSVKWTGLKGLDLAKTVTTKKKYILNG
;
A
#
# COMPACT_ATOMS: atom_id res chain seq x y z
N MET A 1 -14.02 -29.67 -39.98
CA MET A 1 -14.69 -29.73 -38.68
C MET A 1 -13.79 -29.05 -37.64
N ASN A 2 -14.11 -27.82 -37.30
CA ASN A 2 -13.34 -27.02 -36.33
C ASN A 2 -13.78 -27.36 -34.91
N LYS A 3 -12.90 -28.00 -34.12
CA LYS A 3 -13.06 -28.13 -32.67
C LYS A 3 -12.76 -26.78 -32.03
N LYS A 4 -13.79 -26.03 -31.69
CA LYS A 4 -13.68 -24.90 -30.77
C LYS A 4 -13.17 -25.43 -29.42
N GLN A 5 -11.93 -25.14 -29.07
CA GLN A 5 -11.45 -25.32 -27.71
C GLN A 5 -12.29 -24.44 -26.79
N LYS A 6 -13.09 -25.07 -25.93
CA LYS A 6 -13.73 -24.42 -24.78
C LYS A 6 -12.59 -24.03 -23.85
N ILE A 7 -12.24 -22.74 -23.83
CA ILE A 7 -11.40 -22.16 -22.77
C ILE A 7 -12.20 -22.27 -21.49
N ASN A 8 -11.72 -23.11 -20.56
CA ASN A 8 -12.29 -23.25 -19.24
C ASN A 8 -12.21 -21.90 -18.50
N SER A 9 -13.37 -21.30 -18.27
CA SER A 9 -13.56 -20.01 -17.58
C SER A 9 -13.38 -20.07 -16.06
N ALA A 10 -12.62 -21.04 -15.53
CA ALA A 10 -12.57 -21.34 -14.10
C ALA A 10 -11.48 -20.59 -13.30
N ASN A 11 -10.66 -19.75 -13.92
CA ASN A 11 -9.58 -19.01 -13.23
C ASN A 11 -9.55 -17.52 -13.57
N TYR A 12 -10.70 -16.87 -13.73
CA TYR A 12 -10.73 -15.43 -13.58
C TYR A 12 -10.58 -15.11 -12.11
N HIS A 13 -9.37 -14.80 -11.67
CA HIS A 13 -9.15 -14.14 -10.40
C HIS A 13 -10.13 -12.97 -10.33
N ARG A 14 -10.98 -12.94 -9.30
CA ARG A 14 -11.89 -11.82 -9.06
C ARG A 14 -11.01 -10.58 -8.83
N PHE A 15 -10.84 -9.78 -9.87
CA PHE A 15 -10.16 -8.50 -9.76
C PHE A 15 -11.02 -7.58 -8.89
N TYR A 16 -10.52 -7.24 -7.73
CA TYR A 16 -11.17 -6.29 -6.85
C TYR A 16 -10.69 -4.89 -7.20
N PRO A 17 -11.56 -3.99 -7.66
CA PRO A 17 -11.13 -2.67 -8.08
C PRO A 17 -10.58 -1.85 -6.92
N GLY A 18 -9.43 -1.27 -7.16
CA GLY A 18 -8.76 -0.33 -6.27
C GLY A 18 -8.25 0.87 -7.06
N ILE A 19 -8.19 2.02 -6.43
CA ILE A 19 -7.71 3.25 -7.05
C ILE A 19 -6.89 4.09 -6.09
N LEU A 20 -5.91 4.80 -6.65
CA LEU A 20 -5.27 5.94 -6.05
C LEU A 20 -5.73 7.19 -6.78
N VAL A 21 -6.13 8.22 -6.04
CA VAL A 21 -6.53 9.52 -6.58
C VAL A 21 -5.65 10.58 -5.94
N LEU A 22 -4.97 11.39 -6.76
CA LEU A 22 -4.16 12.50 -6.31
C LEU A 22 -4.97 13.81 -6.23
N GLU A 23 -4.47 14.80 -5.47
CA GLU A 23 -5.09 16.12 -5.34
C GLU A 23 -5.24 16.88 -6.67
N ASN A 24 -4.35 16.63 -7.63
CA ASN A 24 -4.42 17.16 -8.98
C ASN A 24 -5.46 16.46 -9.88
N LYS A 25 -6.29 15.55 -9.29
CA LYS A 25 -7.32 14.74 -9.96
C LYS A 25 -6.78 13.58 -10.82
N THR A 26 -5.48 13.33 -10.85
CA THR A 26 -4.95 12.15 -11.53
C THR A 26 -5.44 10.88 -10.81
N VAL A 27 -5.84 9.88 -11.59
CA VAL A 27 -6.38 8.60 -11.08
C VAL A 27 -5.55 7.45 -11.61
N TYR A 28 -4.98 6.67 -10.70
CA TYR A 28 -4.32 5.40 -10.99
C TYR A 28 -5.26 4.26 -10.61
N LYS A 29 -5.54 3.37 -11.57
CA LYS A 29 -6.40 2.20 -11.35
C LYS A 29 -5.55 0.96 -11.16
N GLY A 30 -5.95 0.08 -10.25
CA GLY A 30 -5.27 -1.17 -9.97
C GLY A 30 -6.19 -2.18 -9.30
N ILE A 31 -5.58 -3.20 -8.73
CA ILE A 31 -6.25 -4.29 -8.02
C ILE A 31 -6.04 -4.09 -6.53
N GLY A 32 -7.13 -4.10 -5.77
CA GLY A 32 -7.08 -3.96 -4.32
C GLY A 32 -6.57 -5.23 -3.64
N ILE A 33 -5.69 -5.05 -2.68
CA ILE A 33 -5.14 -6.08 -1.78
C ILE A 33 -5.18 -5.59 -0.34
N GLY A 34 -4.96 -6.49 0.61
CA GLY A 34 -4.98 -6.13 2.02
C GLY A 34 -6.38 -5.79 2.52
N TYR A 35 -6.51 -4.71 3.26
CA TYR A 35 -7.75 -4.31 3.91
C TYR A 35 -8.64 -3.49 2.98
N GLU A 36 -9.94 -3.82 2.96
CA GLU A 36 -10.95 -3.07 2.21
C GLU A 36 -11.27 -1.76 2.92
N GLY A 37 -11.13 -0.63 2.24
CA GLY A 37 -11.36 0.67 2.86
C GLY A 37 -10.84 1.85 2.04
N THR A 38 -10.73 3.00 2.71
CA THR A 38 -10.21 4.25 2.14
C THR A 38 -9.28 4.92 3.15
N ALA A 39 -8.12 5.38 2.68
CA ALA A 39 -7.18 6.15 3.50
C ALA A 39 -6.60 7.30 2.68
N THR A 40 -6.23 8.38 3.35
CA THR A 40 -5.63 9.58 2.74
C THR A 40 -4.30 9.87 3.41
N GLY A 41 -3.31 10.29 2.63
CA GLY A 41 -1.97 10.60 3.10
C GLY A 41 -1.12 11.22 2.00
N ASP A 42 0.10 11.63 2.33
CA ASP A 42 1.08 12.06 1.34
C ASP A 42 1.65 10.83 0.64
N VAL A 43 1.82 10.90 -0.68
CA VAL A 43 2.33 9.77 -1.46
C VAL A 43 3.83 9.93 -1.62
N CYS A 44 4.59 9.00 -1.04
CA CYS A 44 6.04 8.92 -1.20
C CYS A 44 6.43 7.69 -2.02
N PHE A 45 7.71 7.55 -2.40
CA PHE A 45 8.22 6.31 -2.99
C PHE A 45 9.40 5.76 -2.18
N ASN A 46 9.58 4.45 -2.29
CA ASN A 46 10.71 3.74 -1.71
C ASN A 46 11.38 2.88 -2.78
N THR A 47 12.72 2.91 -2.85
CA THR A 47 13.52 2.23 -3.87
C THR A 47 14.24 0.99 -3.36
N SER A 48 14.02 0.60 -2.12
CA SER A 48 14.66 -0.57 -1.52
C SER A 48 14.25 -1.86 -2.22
N LEU A 49 15.20 -2.75 -2.42
CA LEU A 49 14.99 -4.05 -3.06
C LEU A 49 14.45 -5.09 -2.06
N THR A 50 14.70 -4.89 -0.77
CA THR A 50 14.36 -5.79 0.34
C THR A 50 13.81 -5.00 1.51
N GLY A 51 13.34 -5.69 2.57
CA GLY A 51 12.92 -5.04 3.81
C GLY A 51 11.56 -4.34 3.71
N TYR A 52 10.67 -4.79 2.84
CA TYR A 52 9.38 -4.14 2.67
C TYR A 52 8.49 -4.21 3.93
N GLN A 53 8.62 -5.25 4.74
CA GLN A 53 7.83 -5.38 5.97
C GLN A 53 8.31 -4.36 7.01
N GLU A 54 9.62 -4.20 7.16
CA GLU A 54 10.27 -3.19 8.00
C GLU A 54 9.84 -1.78 7.54
N ILE A 55 9.93 -1.50 6.23
CA ILE A 55 9.52 -0.20 5.66
C ILE A 55 8.05 0.11 5.96
N ILE A 56 7.13 -0.85 5.77
CA ILE A 56 5.70 -0.64 6.03
C ILE A 56 5.43 -0.43 7.52
N SER A 57 6.20 -1.05 8.40
CA SER A 57 6.05 -0.96 9.85
C SER A 57 6.85 0.20 10.49
N ASP A 58 7.75 0.84 9.74
CA ASP A 58 8.55 1.97 10.22
C ASP A 58 7.66 3.19 10.53
N PRO A 59 7.71 3.72 11.76
CA PRO A 59 6.99 4.94 12.15
C PRO A 59 7.33 6.18 11.31
N SER A 60 8.48 6.20 10.63
CA SER A 60 8.88 7.28 9.72
C SER A 60 7.92 7.48 8.54
N TYR A 61 7.16 6.44 8.20
CA TYR A 61 6.11 6.51 7.18
C TYR A 61 4.72 6.86 7.73
N ALA A 62 4.65 7.41 8.94
CA ALA A 62 3.38 7.81 9.52
C ALA A 62 2.65 8.83 8.61
N GLY A 63 1.39 8.54 8.32
CA GLY A 63 0.56 9.41 7.48
C GLY A 63 0.83 9.31 5.97
N GLN A 64 1.71 8.42 5.52
CA GLN A 64 2.12 8.29 4.12
C GLN A 64 1.53 7.05 3.43
N ILE A 65 1.39 7.15 2.11
CA ILE A 65 1.10 6.04 1.19
C ILE A 65 2.40 5.76 0.44
N ILE A 66 2.92 4.54 0.56
CA ILE A 66 4.24 4.17 0.02
C ILE A 66 4.09 3.55 -1.36
N ASN A 67 4.69 4.16 -2.37
CA ASN A 67 4.85 3.60 -3.71
C ASN A 67 6.18 2.85 -3.78
N PHE A 68 6.14 1.52 -3.84
CA PHE A 68 7.33 0.70 -4.00
C PHE A 68 7.74 0.63 -5.46
N THR A 69 9.00 0.97 -5.74
CA THR A 69 9.54 0.92 -7.11
C THR A 69 9.99 -0.48 -7.50
N PHE A 70 10.39 -1.31 -6.53
CA PHE A 70 10.78 -2.69 -6.77
C PHE A 70 9.56 -3.57 -7.05
N PRO A 71 9.54 -4.34 -8.15
CA PRO A 71 8.31 -5.04 -8.58
C PRO A 71 7.96 -6.26 -7.74
N HIS A 72 8.93 -6.94 -7.13
CA HIS A 72 8.71 -8.23 -6.46
C HIS A 72 8.46 -8.10 -4.95
N ILE A 73 7.62 -7.17 -4.55
CA ILE A 73 7.23 -6.99 -3.14
C ILE A 73 6.26 -8.12 -2.72
N GLY A 74 6.52 -8.72 -1.56
CA GLY A 74 5.71 -9.79 -1.00
C GLY A 74 6.23 -11.21 -1.30
N ASN A 75 7.25 -11.35 -2.15
CA ASN A 75 7.81 -12.64 -2.57
C ASN A 75 8.45 -13.47 -1.44
N VAL A 76 8.94 -12.82 -0.38
CA VAL A 76 9.50 -13.50 0.80
C VAL A 76 8.49 -13.68 1.94
N GLY A 77 7.25 -13.19 1.79
CA GLY A 77 6.23 -13.25 2.82
C GLY A 77 6.47 -12.27 3.97
N THR A 78 5.89 -12.56 5.12
CA THR A 78 6.03 -11.75 6.35
C THR A 78 6.26 -12.65 7.56
N ASN A 79 6.95 -12.12 8.57
CA ASN A 79 7.27 -12.82 9.82
C ASN A 79 7.07 -11.90 11.04
N ASN A 80 7.46 -12.33 12.22
CA ASN A 80 7.30 -11.57 13.47
C ASN A 80 8.55 -10.77 13.87
N GLU A 81 9.66 -10.96 13.18
CA GLU A 81 10.95 -10.36 13.53
C GLU A 81 11.19 -9.06 12.73
N ASP A 82 10.80 -9.05 11.46
CA ASP A 82 11.04 -7.94 10.53
C ASP A 82 9.96 -6.83 10.72
N ILE A 83 9.81 -6.34 11.97
CA ILE A 83 8.82 -5.32 12.38
C ILE A 83 9.53 -4.22 13.17
N GLU A 84 9.43 -2.98 12.69
CA GLU A 84 10.03 -1.80 13.33
C GLU A 84 9.13 -1.19 14.43
N SER A 85 7.84 -1.50 14.43
CA SER A 85 6.88 -0.97 15.41
C SER A 85 5.67 -1.88 15.56
N ASP A 86 5.16 -2.01 16.79
CA ASP A 86 3.94 -2.77 17.11
C ASP A 86 2.71 -2.22 16.39
N LYS A 87 2.70 -0.92 16.11
CA LYS A 87 1.62 -0.25 15.39
C LYS A 87 2.09 0.21 14.02
N ILE A 88 1.36 -0.21 12.99
CA ILE A 88 1.61 0.23 11.63
C ILE A 88 0.99 1.62 11.41
N TRP A 89 1.82 2.57 10.99
CA TRP A 89 1.44 3.97 10.81
C TRP A 89 1.21 4.38 9.36
N THR A 90 1.72 3.57 8.43
CA THR A 90 1.53 3.73 6.98
C THR A 90 0.04 3.70 6.62
N LYS A 91 -0.39 4.58 5.71
CA LYS A 91 -1.80 4.67 5.27
C LYS A 91 -2.15 3.68 4.18
N GLY A 92 -1.16 3.23 3.40
CA GLY A 92 -1.36 2.27 2.32
C GLY A 92 -0.08 2.03 1.53
N ILE A 93 -0.13 1.03 0.66
CA ILE A 93 0.98 0.67 -0.22
C ILE A 93 0.54 0.54 -1.67
N ILE A 94 1.46 0.80 -2.58
CA ILE A 94 1.26 0.70 -4.03
C ILE A 94 2.37 -0.14 -4.61
N LEU A 95 1.99 -1.15 -5.40
CA LEU A 95 2.86 -2.13 -6.01
C LEU A 95 2.64 -2.18 -7.52
N ASN A 96 3.69 -2.45 -8.28
CA ASN A 96 3.60 -2.66 -9.71
C ASN A 96 2.98 -4.04 -10.04
N SER A 97 3.49 -5.09 -9.42
CA SER A 97 3.13 -6.48 -9.73
C SER A 97 2.22 -7.09 -8.66
N GLU A 98 1.51 -8.14 -9.03
CA GLU A 98 0.74 -8.94 -8.09
C GLU A 98 1.65 -9.60 -7.06
N ILE A 99 1.14 -9.81 -5.84
CA ILE A 99 1.84 -10.53 -4.79
C ILE A 99 1.82 -12.03 -5.13
N THR A 100 2.99 -12.62 -5.23
CA THR A 100 3.15 -14.06 -5.41
C THR A 100 3.02 -14.82 -4.08
N ASN A 101 2.84 -16.13 -4.15
CA ASN A 101 2.98 -16.97 -2.96
C ASN A 101 4.40 -16.84 -2.41
N PRO A 102 4.56 -16.68 -1.10
CA PRO A 102 5.88 -16.52 -0.51
C PRO A 102 6.71 -17.81 -0.65
N SER A 103 7.99 -17.64 -1.00
CA SER A 103 8.94 -18.73 -1.21
C SER A 103 10.15 -18.66 -0.26
N ASN A 104 9.99 -18.10 0.92
CA ASN A 104 11.05 -17.98 1.92
C ASN A 104 10.71 -18.81 3.17
N TYR A 105 11.71 -19.51 3.74
CA TYR A 105 11.55 -20.36 4.91
C TYR A 105 11.11 -19.60 6.18
N ARG A 106 11.41 -18.29 6.26
CA ARG A 106 10.98 -17.42 7.38
C ARG A 106 9.52 -16.94 7.24
N SER A 107 8.88 -17.23 6.13
CA SER A 107 7.51 -16.77 5.88
C SER A 107 6.49 -17.44 6.79
N LEU A 108 5.81 -16.67 7.60
CA LEU A 108 4.67 -17.10 8.41
C LEU A 108 3.33 -16.80 7.73
N LYS A 109 3.27 -15.75 6.89
CA LYS A 109 2.06 -15.31 6.19
C LYS A 109 2.42 -14.63 4.87
N SER A 110 1.48 -14.66 3.91
CA SER A 110 1.60 -13.80 2.73
C SER A 110 1.44 -12.33 3.12
N LEU A 111 2.02 -11.43 2.33
CA LEU A 111 1.90 -9.99 2.54
C LEU A 111 0.42 -9.54 2.54
N ASP A 112 -0.43 -10.08 1.63
CA ASP A 112 -1.86 -9.75 1.59
C ASP A 112 -2.58 -10.05 2.92
N LEU A 113 -2.33 -11.22 3.52
CA LEU A 113 -2.91 -11.58 4.82
C LEU A 113 -2.39 -10.70 5.95
N TRP A 114 -1.12 -10.34 5.91
CA TRP A 114 -0.51 -9.46 6.91
C TRP A 114 -1.08 -8.03 6.81
N LEU A 115 -1.23 -7.49 5.60
CA LEU A 115 -1.89 -6.20 5.37
C LEU A 115 -3.33 -6.19 5.88
N LYS A 116 -4.10 -7.26 5.61
CA LYS A 116 -5.48 -7.43 6.12
C LYS A 116 -5.53 -7.38 7.64
N LYS A 117 -4.65 -8.14 8.30
CA LYS A 117 -4.57 -8.18 9.78
C LYS A 117 -4.28 -6.81 10.36
N ASN A 118 -3.40 -6.03 9.72
CA ASN A 118 -2.98 -4.72 10.19
C ASN A 118 -3.85 -3.57 9.66
N LYS A 119 -4.94 -3.88 8.94
CA LYS A 119 -5.88 -2.92 8.35
C LYS A 119 -5.22 -1.93 7.39
N ILE A 120 -4.22 -2.39 6.63
CA ILE A 120 -3.52 -1.61 5.62
C ILE A 120 -4.11 -1.90 4.24
N ILE A 121 -4.39 -0.83 3.50
CA ILE A 121 -4.89 -0.90 2.13
C ILE A 121 -3.70 -1.03 1.20
N GLY A 122 -3.78 -1.94 0.23
CA GLY A 122 -2.76 -2.05 -0.81
C GLY A 122 -3.39 -2.04 -2.20
N LEU A 123 -2.62 -1.63 -3.19
CA LEU A 123 -2.96 -1.71 -4.60
C LEU A 123 -1.81 -2.36 -5.37
N THR A 124 -2.17 -3.23 -6.32
CA THR A 124 -1.23 -3.85 -7.27
C THR A 124 -1.61 -3.50 -8.70
N GLY A 125 -0.70 -3.73 -9.64
CA GLY A 125 -0.95 -3.49 -11.07
C GLY A 125 -0.92 -2.02 -11.48
N LEU A 126 -0.29 -1.14 -10.66
CA LEU A 126 -0.14 0.28 -11.00
C LEU A 126 1.18 0.54 -11.72
N ASP A 127 1.21 1.56 -12.55
CA ASP A 127 2.46 2.11 -13.11
C ASP A 127 3.22 2.89 -12.03
N THR A 128 3.93 2.14 -11.17
CA THR A 128 4.73 2.71 -10.07
C THR A 128 5.87 3.59 -10.57
N ARG A 129 6.38 3.33 -11.78
CA ARG A 129 7.44 4.15 -12.40
C ARG A 129 6.94 5.53 -12.78
N SER A 130 5.78 5.61 -13.44
CA SER A 130 5.14 6.89 -13.77
C SER A 130 4.84 7.70 -12.51
N LEU A 131 4.30 7.05 -11.47
CA LEU A 131 4.03 7.70 -10.19
C LEU A 131 5.32 8.18 -9.50
N THR A 132 6.40 7.39 -9.54
CA THR A 132 7.72 7.77 -8.99
C THR A 132 8.28 9.01 -9.71
N ASN A 133 8.22 9.03 -11.05
CA ASN A 133 8.66 10.18 -11.84
C ASN A 133 7.85 11.43 -11.47
N TYR A 134 6.52 11.29 -11.35
CA TYR A 134 5.66 12.40 -10.93
C TYR A 134 6.08 12.95 -9.56
N ILE A 135 6.29 12.06 -8.57
CA ILE A 135 6.71 12.47 -7.21
C ILE A 135 8.08 13.15 -7.22
N ARG A 136 9.03 12.62 -7.99
CA ARG A 136 10.37 13.21 -8.13
C ARG A 136 10.32 14.62 -8.68
N ASP A 137 9.49 14.85 -9.70
CA ASP A 137 9.44 16.11 -10.42
C ASP A 137 8.56 17.18 -9.73
N ASN A 138 7.57 16.75 -8.92
CA ASN A 138 6.57 17.65 -8.31
C ASN A 138 6.56 17.63 -6.77
N GLY A 139 7.36 16.79 -6.13
CA GLY A 139 7.28 16.55 -4.69
C GLY A 139 6.20 15.54 -4.33
N ALA A 140 6.06 15.23 -3.03
CA ALA A 140 5.10 14.27 -2.51
C ALA A 140 3.66 14.81 -2.62
N PRO A 141 2.82 14.28 -3.53
CA PRO A 141 1.44 14.75 -3.68
C PRO A 141 0.57 14.17 -2.55
N LYS A 142 -0.51 14.87 -2.26
CA LYS A 142 -1.59 14.33 -1.43
C LYS A 142 -2.41 13.34 -2.23
N GLY A 143 -2.68 12.17 -1.64
CA GLY A 143 -3.40 11.11 -2.31
C GLY A 143 -4.42 10.40 -1.42
N THR A 144 -5.44 9.85 -2.04
CA THR A 144 -6.41 8.95 -1.39
C THR A 144 -6.39 7.61 -2.09
N ILE A 145 -6.03 6.58 -1.33
CA ILE A 145 -6.08 5.19 -1.75
C ILE A 145 -7.43 4.59 -1.33
N SER A 146 -8.05 3.83 -2.21
CA SER A 146 -9.31 3.15 -1.90
C SER A 146 -9.41 1.80 -2.58
N TYR A 147 -9.89 0.81 -1.81
CA TYR A 147 -10.17 -0.54 -2.27
C TYR A 147 -11.56 -0.96 -1.79
N ASN A 148 -12.39 -1.42 -2.72
CA ASN A 148 -13.73 -1.91 -2.43
C ASN A 148 -14.06 -3.12 -3.32
N LYS A 149 -14.34 -4.28 -2.71
CA LYS A 149 -14.64 -5.54 -3.40
C LYS A 149 -15.85 -5.46 -4.32
N LYS A 150 -16.82 -4.59 -4.01
CA LYS A 150 -18.04 -4.39 -4.81
C LYS A 150 -17.84 -3.37 -5.93
N GLY A 151 -16.67 -2.72 -6.02
CA GLY A 151 -16.37 -1.70 -7.04
C GLY A 151 -17.04 -0.35 -6.82
N ASN A 152 -17.70 -0.13 -5.69
CA ASN A 152 -18.38 1.12 -5.38
C ASN A 152 -17.36 2.20 -4.96
N LEU A 153 -16.66 2.78 -5.94
CA LEU A 153 -15.64 3.80 -5.73
C LEU A 153 -16.15 5.16 -6.20
N ASN A 154 -16.43 6.06 -5.27
CA ASN A 154 -16.86 7.42 -5.59
C ASN A 154 -15.64 8.33 -5.81
N ILE A 155 -15.19 8.43 -7.06
CA ILE A 155 -13.99 9.20 -7.44
C ILE A 155 -14.07 10.66 -6.99
N LYS A 156 -15.24 11.33 -7.13
CA LYS A 156 -15.42 12.72 -6.68
C LYS A 156 -15.15 12.90 -5.19
N LYS A 157 -15.67 11.96 -4.37
CA LYS A 157 -15.42 11.95 -2.93
C LYS A 157 -13.95 11.74 -2.61
N LEU A 158 -13.27 10.83 -3.33
CA LEU A 158 -11.85 10.54 -3.12
C LEU A 158 -10.96 11.72 -3.50
N ILE A 159 -11.24 12.41 -4.62
CA ILE A 159 -10.57 13.68 -4.99
C ILE A 159 -10.71 14.70 -3.86
N ASN A 160 -11.95 14.90 -3.38
CA ASN A 160 -12.21 15.84 -2.30
C ASN A 160 -11.45 15.51 -1.01
N ASN A 161 -11.29 14.21 -0.68
CA ASN A 161 -10.48 13.77 0.45
C ASN A 161 -9.00 14.15 0.25
N SER A 162 -8.44 13.90 -0.93
CA SER A 162 -7.03 14.26 -1.26
C SER A 162 -6.82 15.76 -1.16
N VAL A 163 -7.73 16.57 -1.71
CA VAL A 163 -7.63 18.05 -1.66
C VAL A 163 -7.75 18.58 -0.23
N LYS A 164 -8.65 18.01 0.59
CA LYS A 164 -8.87 18.43 1.98
C LYS A 164 -7.79 17.97 2.94
N TRP A 165 -6.97 17.00 2.56
CA TRP A 165 -5.85 16.55 3.38
C TRP A 165 -4.87 17.71 3.58
N THR A 166 -4.52 18.01 4.82
CA THR A 166 -3.61 19.13 5.14
C THR A 166 -2.18 18.87 4.72
N GLY A 167 -1.81 17.59 4.49
CA GLY A 167 -0.44 17.16 4.32
C GLY A 167 0.27 16.93 5.64
N LEU A 168 1.49 16.43 5.58
CA LEU A 168 2.32 16.16 6.77
C LEU A 168 3.03 17.42 7.29
N LYS A 169 3.16 18.45 6.45
CA LYS A 169 3.84 19.69 6.82
C LYS A 169 3.13 20.36 7.99
N GLY A 170 3.87 20.59 9.08
CA GLY A 170 3.34 21.22 10.30
C GLY A 170 2.66 20.26 11.29
N LEU A 171 2.60 18.95 10.98
CA LEU A 171 2.15 17.94 11.93
C LEU A 171 3.32 17.50 12.83
N ASP A 172 3.10 17.45 14.14
CA ASP A 172 4.04 16.85 15.10
C ASP A 172 3.86 15.32 15.09
N LEU A 173 4.45 14.69 14.07
CA LEU A 173 4.39 13.23 13.92
C LEU A 173 5.24 12.52 14.97
N ALA A 174 6.36 13.11 15.40
CA ALA A 174 7.20 12.56 16.45
C ALA A 174 6.40 12.32 17.73
N LYS A 175 5.59 13.30 18.15
CA LYS A 175 4.67 13.18 19.29
C LYS A 175 3.59 12.08 19.08
N THR A 176 3.20 11.86 17.83
CA THR A 176 2.18 10.86 17.49
C THR A 176 2.72 9.44 17.59
N VAL A 177 3.94 9.20 17.09
CA VAL A 177 4.55 7.86 16.99
C VAL A 177 5.41 7.47 18.19
N THR A 178 5.79 8.44 19.04
CA THR A 178 6.62 8.20 20.23
C THR A 178 5.88 7.35 21.27
N THR A 179 6.67 6.69 22.10
CA THR A 179 6.12 5.86 23.20
C THR A 179 5.39 6.73 24.23
N LYS A 180 4.22 6.25 24.66
CA LYS A 180 3.40 6.94 25.67
C LYS A 180 3.72 6.51 27.11
N LYS A 181 4.51 5.47 27.28
CA LYS A 181 4.88 4.92 28.60
C LYS A 181 6.39 4.75 28.66
N LYS A 182 6.97 5.05 29.81
CA LYS A 182 8.38 4.73 30.11
C LYS A 182 8.56 3.22 30.06
N TYR A 183 9.59 2.74 29.36
CA TYR A 183 10.03 1.36 29.40
C TYR A 183 11.54 1.32 29.59
N ILE A 184 12.03 0.20 30.10
CA ILE A 184 13.46 -0.05 30.35
C ILE A 184 13.87 -1.17 29.40
N LEU A 185 14.88 -0.91 28.59
CA LEU A 185 15.55 -1.98 27.83
C LEU A 185 16.51 -2.67 28.78
N ASN A 186 16.28 -3.93 29.05
CA ASN A 186 17.24 -4.80 29.72
C ASN A 186 18.23 -5.27 28.64
N GLY A 187 19.49 -4.80 28.72
CA GLY A 187 20.58 -5.23 27.86
C GLY A 187 21.08 -6.63 28.22
#